data_ea1f30f3f5f2c3fa58b750e2107d8fc7
#
_entry.id   ea1f30f3f5f2c3fa58b750e2107d8fc7
#
_cell.length_a   1.000
_cell.length_b   1.000
_cell.length_c   1.000
_cell.angle_alpha   90.00
_cell.angle_beta   90.00
_cell.angle_gamma   90.00
#
_symmetry.space_group_name_H-M   'P 1'
#
loop_
_entity.id
_entity.type
_entity.pdbx_description
1 polymer ?
#
loop_
_entity_poly.entity_id
_entity_poly.type
_entity_poly.pdbx_seq_one_letter_code
_entity_poly.pdbx_strand_id
1 'polypeptide(L)'
;MEAVMRALHERIIGNKDKSEESAWKIAGLLHDADYELTKDKEPKKNHTKHVLEWLKKTDAQTDIYDAIAAHAWGYVEGAPQPKTKMQWALYTCDELTGLIVAVALVKPDKKLASVNVDSIMKKWKSPSFAAGVDRKQIGECESRLGIPLPEFVQIALSAMQGISQDLGL
;
A
#
# COMPACT_ATOMS: atom_id res chain seq x y z
N MET A 1 -0.59 -6.37 0.20
CA MET A 1 -1.45 -5.18 0.43
C MET A 1 -2.76 -5.47 1.17
N GLU A 2 -3.52 -6.52 0.86
CA GLU A 2 -4.79 -6.86 1.54
C GLU A 2 -4.68 -6.85 3.08
N ALA A 3 -3.72 -7.56 3.66
CA ALA A 3 -3.53 -7.63 5.11
C ALA A 3 -3.19 -6.27 5.74
N VAL A 4 -2.40 -5.45 5.05
CA VAL A 4 -2.03 -4.10 5.52
C VAL A 4 -3.24 -3.18 5.52
N MET A 5 -4.05 -3.20 4.44
CA MET A 5 -5.27 -2.39 4.36
C MET A 5 -6.30 -2.79 5.42
N ARG A 6 -6.42 -4.09 5.74
CA ARG A 6 -7.25 -4.55 6.86
C ARG A 6 -6.78 -3.99 8.19
N ALA A 7 -5.47 -4.05 8.47
CA ALA A 7 -4.91 -3.55 9.72
C ALA A 7 -5.07 -2.03 9.85
N LEU A 8 -4.94 -1.30 8.75
CA LEU A 8 -5.17 0.15 8.72
C LEU A 8 -6.65 0.50 8.91
N HIS A 9 -7.58 -0.26 8.31
CA HIS A 9 -9.01 -0.10 8.58
C HIS A 9 -9.32 -0.27 10.07
N GLU A 10 -8.82 -1.34 10.68
CA GLU A 10 -9.01 -1.58 12.12
C GLU A 10 -8.51 -0.42 12.99
N ARG A 11 -7.33 0.13 12.64
CA ARG A 11 -6.71 1.24 13.38
C ARG A 11 -7.44 2.58 13.20
N ILE A 12 -7.96 2.85 12.01
CA ILE A 12 -8.52 4.16 11.61
C ILE A 12 -10.03 4.23 11.88
N ILE A 13 -10.75 3.16 11.53
CA ILE A 13 -12.23 3.09 11.56
C ILE A 13 -12.71 2.26 12.75
N GLY A 14 -11.97 1.20 13.09
CA GLY A 14 -12.38 0.20 14.07
C GLY A 14 -13.11 -0.99 13.44
N ASN A 15 -13.41 -2.02 14.26
CA ASN A 15 -13.93 -3.31 13.79
C ASN A 15 -15.47 -3.37 13.65
N LYS A 16 -16.17 -2.25 13.45
CA LYS A 16 -17.63 -2.21 13.54
C LYS A 16 -18.33 -2.57 12.24
N ASP A 17 -17.73 -2.28 11.08
CA ASP A 17 -18.33 -2.50 9.76
C ASP A 17 -17.51 -3.51 8.94
N LYS A 18 -18.06 -4.71 8.79
CA LYS A 18 -17.43 -5.79 8.02
C LYS A 18 -17.51 -5.57 6.51
N SER A 19 -18.48 -4.80 6.03
CA SER A 19 -18.59 -4.46 4.62
C SER A 19 -17.49 -3.46 4.24
N GLU A 20 -17.30 -2.43 5.07
CA GLU A 20 -16.22 -1.47 4.89
C GLU A 20 -14.83 -2.13 4.98
N GLU A 21 -14.60 -3.00 5.99
CA GLU A 21 -13.37 -3.78 6.08
C GLU A 21 -13.09 -4.58 4.80
N SER A 22 -14.13 -5.21 4.23
CA SER A 22 -14.00 -5.98 3.00
C SER A 22 -13.62 -5.09 1.81
N ALA A 23 -14.18 -3.89 1.70
CA ALA A 23 -13.82 -2.95 0.65
C ALA A 23 -12.36 -2.53 0.72
N TRP A 24 -11.84 -2.22 1.93
CA TRP A 24 -10.42 -1.91 2.13
C TRP A 24 -9.50 -3.06 1.73
N LYS A 25 -9.86 -4.30 2.11
CA LYS A 25 -9.11 -5.52 1.75
C LYS A 25 -9.06 -5.71 0.24
N ILE A 26 -10.21 -5.60 -0.44
CA ILE A 26 -10.33 -5.78 -1.89
C ILE A 26 -9.53 -4.70 -2.63
N ALA A 27 -9.62 -3.44 -2.20
CA ALA A 27 -8.82 -2.37 -2.78
C ALA A 27 -7.31 -2.67 -2.67
N GLY A 28 -6.84 -3.10 -1.49
CA GLY A 28 -5.46 -3.51 -1.31
C GLY A 28 -5.05 -4.73 -2.14
N LEU A 29 -5.95 -5.69 -2.34
CA LEU A 29 -5.66 -6.89 -3.15
C LEU A 29 -5.53 -6.56 -4.64
N LEU A 30 -6.38 -5.67 -5.14
CA LEU A 30 -6.55 -5.43 -6.58
C LEU A 30 -5.79 -4.20 -7.11
N HIS A 31 -5.21 -3.34 -6.25
CA HIS A 31 -4.65 -2.04 -6.68
C HIS A 31 -3.66 -2.16 -7.86
N ASP A 32 -2.82 -3.18 -7.85
CA ASP A 32 -1.79 -3.48 -8.86
C ASP A 32 -2.13 -4.70 -9.74
N ALA A 33 -3.40 -5.09 -9.84
CA ALA A 33 -3.78 -6.30 -10.58
C ALA A 33 -3.43 -6.24 -12.08
N ASP A 34 -3.20 -5.06 -12.63
CA ASP A 34 -2.77 -4.87 -14.02
C ASP A 34 -1.26 -4.54 -14.19
N TYR A 35 -0.49 -4.57 -13.10
CA TYR A 35 0.93 -4.20 -13.12
C TYR A 35 1.72 -4.97 -14.18
N GLU A 36 1.59 -6.29 -14.25
CA GLU A 36 2.28 -7.12 -15.24
C GLU A 36 1.91 -6.79 -16.70
N LEU A 37 0.72 -6.24 -16.94
CA LEU A 37 0.26 -5.82 -18.26
C LEU A 37 0.78 -4.43 -18.66
N THR A 38 1.12 -3.62 -17.70
CA THR A 38 1.39 -2.18 -17.89
C THR A 38 2.83 -1.78 -17.65
N LYS A 39 3.61 -2.52 -16.83
CA LYS A 39 4.97 -2.16 -16.39
C LYS A 39 5.94 -1.81 -17.52
N ASP A 40 5.84 -2.49 -18.68
CA ASP A 40 6.73 -2.30 -19.83
C ASP A 40 6.08 -1.47 -20.96
N LYS A 41 4.85 -0.98 -20.76
CA LYS A 41 4.04 -0.28 -21.76
C LYS A 41 3.60 1.09 -21.28
N GLU A 42 4.52 2.03 -21.17
CA GLU A 42 4.26 3.39 -20.67
C GLU A 42 3.48 3.36 -19.33
N PRO A 43 4.07 2.81 -18.25
CA PRO A 43 3.34 2.59 -16.99
C PRO A 43 2.73 3.87 -16.44
N LYS A 44 3.36 5.03 -16.64
CA LYS A 44 2.82 6.34 -16.25
C LYS A 44 1.52 6.75 -16.96
N LYS A 45 1.13 6.03 -18.01
CA LYS A 45 -0.13 6.27 -18.73
C LYS A 45 -1.13 5.14 -18.54
N ASN A 46 -0.66 3.93 -18.29
CA ASN A 46 -1.47 2.73 -18.39
C ASN A 46 -1.68 2.02 -17.05
N HIS A 47 -0.90 2.32 -16.02
CA HIS A 47 -1.09 1.75 -14.69
C HIS A 47 -2.50 2.04 -14.19
N THR A 48 -3.13 1.06 -13.55
CA THR A 48 -4.53 1.03 -13.12
C THR A 48 -5.61 0.99 -14.22
N LYS A 49 -5.26 1.25 -15.47
CA LYS A 49 -6.26 1.36 -16.55
C LYS A 49 -7.09 0.08 -16.71
N HIS A 50 -6.43 -1.07 -16.76
CA HIS A 50 -7.12 -2.34 -16.98
C HIS A 50 -7.93 -2.76 -15.76
N VAL A 51 -7.37 -2.63 -14.55
CA VAL A 51 -8.10 -2.98 -13.34
C VAL A 51 -9.34 -2.10 -13.17
N LEU A 52 -9.27 -0.82 -13.48
CA LEU A 52 -10.42 0.09 -13.44
C LEU A 52 -11.46 -0.25 -14.53
N GLU A 53 -11.03 -0.67 -15.73
CA GLU A 53 -11.93 -1.17 -16.79
C GLU A 53 -12.62 -2.48 -16.37
N TRP A 54 -11.92 -3.39 -15.68
CA TRP A 54 -12.52 -4.61 -15.15
C TRP A 54 -13.55 -4.32 -14.07
N LEU A 55 -13.23 -3.45 -13.12
CA LEU A 55 -14.15 -3.06 -12.04
C LEU A 55 -15.43 -2.40 -12.56
N LYS A 56 -15.36 -1.58 -13.63
CA LYS A 56 -16.55 -1.01 -14.28
C LYS A 56 -17.53 -2.04 -14.86
N LYS A 57 -17.07 -3.26 -15.12
CA LYS A 57 -17.90 -4.35 -15.64
C LYS A 57 -18.49 -5.23 -14.55
N THR A 58 -18.22 -4.90 -13.30
CA THR A 58 -18.71 -5.61 -12.11
C THR A 58 -19.56 -4.68 -11.27
N ASP A 59 -20.32 -5.22 -10.33
CA ASP A 59 -21.03 -4.44 -9.31
C ASP A 59 -20.11 -4.03 -8.16
N ALA A 60 -18.83 -3.79 -8.44
CA ALA A 60 -17.86 -3.38 -7.44
C ALA A 60 -18.25 -2.03 -6.81
N GLN A 61 -18.07 -1.93 -5.50
CA GLN A 61 -18.36 -0.69 -4.78
C GLN A 61 -17.51 0.46 -5.34
N THR A 62 -18.12 1.62 -5.52
CA THR A 62 -17.47 2.84 -6.02
C THR A 62 -16.21 3.20 -5.22
N ASP A 63 -16.23 2.97 -3.90
CA ASP A 63 -15.10 3.27 -3.02
C ASP A 63 -13.83 2.45 -3.37
N ILE A 64 -14.00 1.20 -3.80
CA ILE A 64 -12.89 0.35 -4.26
C ILE A 64 -12.29 0.92 -5.53
N TYR A 65 -13.15 1.26 -6.51
CA TYR A 65 -12.73 1.87 -7.76
C TYR A 65 -11.97 3.17 -7.52
N ASP A 66 -12.53 4.06 -6.70
CA ASP A 66 -11.95 5.36 -6.40
C ASP A 66 -10.63 5.24 -5.63
N ALA A 67 -10.50 4.26 -4.73
CA ALA A 67 -9.25 4.03 -4.01
C ALA A 67 -8.14 3.56 -4.95
N ILE A 68 -8.46 2.62 -5.86
CA ILE A 68 -7.52 2.13 -6.85
C ILE A 68 -7.14 3.23 -7.87
N ALA A 69 -8.08 4.07 -8.29
CA ALA A 69 -7.76 5.19 -9.15
C ALA A 69 -6.83 6.21 -8.47
N ALA A 70 -7.10 6.49 -7.18
CA ALA A 70 -6.37 7.50 -6.42
C ALA A 70 -4.97 7.07 -5.97
N HIS A 71 -4.67 5.75 -5.86
CA HIS A 71 -3.34 5.34 -5.42
C HIS A 71 -2.25 5.66 -6.46
N ALA A 72 -2.62 5.81 -7.73
CA ALA A 72 -1.71 6.21 -8.80
C ALA A 72 -1.48 7.73 -8.91
N TRP A 73 -2.01 8.53 -7.97
CA TRP A 73 -1.86 9.98 -7.97
C TRP A 73 -0.39 10.41 -7.93
N GLY A 74 -0.03 11.33 -8.83
CA GLY A 74 1.34 11.80 -9.00
C GLY A 74 2.24 10.88 -9.85
N TYR A 75 1.81 9.63 -10.07
CA TYR A 75 2.50 8.69 -10.94
C TYR A 75 1.86 8.59 -12.33
N VAL A 76 0.54 8.48 -12.39
CA VAL A 76 -0.23 8.43 -13.65
C VAL A 76 -0.83 9.81 -13.93
N GLU A 77 -0.68 10.27 -15.17
CA GLU A 77 -1.25 11.54 -15.61
C GLU A 77 -2.79 11.52 -15.50
N GLY A 78 -3.35 12.51 -14.81
CA GLY A 78 -4.79 12.63 -14.59
C GLY A 78 -5.37 11.73 -13.49
N ALA A 79 -4.54 10.93 -12.80
CA ALA A 79 -5.02 10.17 -11.64
C ALA A 79 -5.53 11.13 -10.53
N PRO A 80 -6.69 10.85 -9.91
CA PRO A 80 -7.28 11.73 -8.93
C PRO A 80 -6.48 11.74 -7.63
N GLN A 81 -6.43 12.90 -6.97
CA GLN A 81 -5.84 13.00 -5.64
C GLN A 81 -6.69 12.22 -4.62
N PRO A 82 -6.07 11.47 -3.68
CA PRO A 82 -6.77 10.83 -2.58
C PRO A 82 -7.60 11.82 -1.74
N LYS A 83 -8.81 11.44 -1.34
CA LYS A 83 -9.77 12.28 -0.58
C LYS A 83 -10.23 11.62 0.71
N THR A 84 -10.46 10.30 0.68
CA THR A 84 -10.99 9.55 1.83
C THR A 84 -9.85 8.87 2.61
N LYS A 85 -10.13 8.41 3.83
CA LYS A 85 -9.16 7.67 4.65
C LYS A 85 -8.69 6.40 3.96
N MET A 86 -9.58 5.67 3.27
CA MET A 86 -9.24 4.48 2.52
C MET A 86 -8.27 4.79 1.37
N GLN A 87 -8.54 5.83 0.60
CA GLN A 87 -7.68 6.27 -0.51
C GLN A 87 -6.29 6.69 0.00
N TRP A 88 -6.22 7.50 1.06
CA TRP A 88 -4.96 7.90 1.67
C TRP A 88 -4.21 6.70 2.27
N ALA A 89 -4.92 5.76 2.89
CA ALA A 89 -4.30 4.55 3.43
C ALA A 89 -3.64 3.72 2.32
N LEU A 90 -4.37 3.45 1.22
CA LEU A 90 -3.83 2.71 0.08
C LEU A 90 -2.62 3.43 -0.53
N TYR A 91 -2.77 4.72 -0.82
CA TYR A 91 -1.71 5.56 -1.39
C TYR A 91 -0.43 5.54 -0.54
N THR A 92 -0.54 5.74 0.78
CA THR A 92 0.63 5.86 1.64
C THR A 92 1.27 4.52 1.96
N CYS A 93 0.49 3.42 2.08
CA CYS A 93 1.05 2.13 2.44
C CYS A 93 1.64 1.36 1.25
N ASP A 94 1.30 1.70 0.03
CA ASP A 94 1.83 1.05 -1.17
C ASP A 94 3.35 1.11 -1.20
N GLU A 95 3.92 2.27 -1.23
CA GLU A 95 5.37 2.50 -1.18
C GLU A 95 6.04 1.93 0.09
N LEU A 96 5.33 1.95 1.24
CA LEU A 96 5.85 1.42 2.48
C LEU A 96 6.04 -0.10 2.43
N THR A 97 5.13 -0.84 1.81
CA THR A 97 5.27 -2.30 1.69
C THR A 97 6.50 -2.67 0.87
N GLY A 98 6.79 -1.95 -0.19
CA GLY A 98 8.01 -2.09 -0.98
C GLY A 98 9.28 -1.83 -0.16
N LEU A 99 9.29 -0.79 0.68
CA LEU A 99 10.41 -0.51 1.59
C LEU A 99 10.62 -1.64 2.60
N ILE A 100 9.55 -2.17 3.20
CA ILE A 100 9.62 -3.29 4.17
C ILE A 100 10.21 -4.53 3.52
N VAL A 101 9.74 -4.90 2.31
CA VAL A 101 10.28 -6.02 1.53
C VAL A 101 11.77 -5.81 1.24
N ALA A 102 12.17 -4.61 0.80
CA ALA A 102 13.58 -4.30 0.54
C ALA A 102 14.44 -4.47 1.80
N VAL A 103 13.93 -4.07 2.98
CA VAL A 103 14.63 -4.29 4.26
C VAL A 103 14.74 -5.78 4.59
N ALA A 104 13.71 -6.59 4.36
CA ALA A 104 13.76 -8.03 4.58
C ALA A 104 14.81 -8.69 3.67
N LEU A 105 14.84 -8.35 2.40
CA LEU A 105 15.73 -8.94 1.40
C LEU A 105 17.23 -8.69 1.67
N VAL A 106 17.58 -7.65 2.42
CA VAL A 106 18.98 -7.40 2.83
C VAL A 106 19.34 -8.00 4.18
N LYS A 107 18.42 -8.66 4.86
CA LYS A 107 18.73 -9.48 6.03
C LYS A 107 19.43 -10.77 5.60
N PRO A 108 20.32 -11.36 6.43
CA PRO A 108 21.01 -12.61 6.08
C PRO A 108 20.08 -13.77 5.74
N ASP A 109 18.97 -13.87 6.47
CA ASP A 109 17.94 -14.91 6.32
C ASP A 109 16.81 -14.54 5.33
N LYS A 110 16.79 -13.28 4.86
CA LYS A 110 15.77 -12.71 3.97
C LYS A 110 14.33 -12.88 4.47
N LYS A 111 14.12 -12.89 5.80
CA LYS A 111 12.83 -13.12 6.42
C LYS A 111 12.25 -11.87 7.04
N LEU A 112 10.94 -11.68 6.90
CA LEU A 112 10.19 -10.61 7.58
C LEU A 112 10.27 -10.75 9.11
N ALA A 113 10.37 -11.96 9.63
CA ALA A 113 10.53 -12.20 11.07
C ALA A 113 11.77 -11.53 11.68
N SER A 114 12.81 -11.30 10.89
CA SER A 114 14.06 -10.63 11.31
C SER A 114 14.02 -9.11 11.12
N VAL A 115 12.92 -8.57 10.62
CA VAL A 115 12.70 -7.12 10.44
C VAL A 115 11.98 -6.57 11.66
N ASN A 116 12.43 -5.42 12.15
CA ASN A 116 11.76 -4.62 13.18
C ASN A 116 11.69 -3.15 12.73
N VAL A 117 10.87 -2.37 13.43
CA VAL A 117 10.66 -0.94 13.12
C VAL A 117 11.98 -0.18 13.09
N ASP A 118 12.89 -0.41 14.04
CA ASP A 118 14.18 0.29 14.09
C ASP A 118 15.01 0.06 12.83
N SER A 119 15.01 -1.19 12.32
CA SER A 119 15.73 -1.53 11.09
C SER A 119 15.15 -0.82 9.86
N ILE A 120 13.83 -0.66 9.79
CA ILE A 120 13.15 0.09 8.73
C ILE A 120 13.45 1.58 8.88
N MET A 121 13.31 2.15 10.09
CA MET A 121 13.57 3.56 10.36
C MET A 121 15.04 3.94 10.13
N LYS A 122 15.98 3.02 10.37
CA LYS A 122 17.39 3.23 10.00
C LYS A 122 17.55 3.35 8.48
N LYS A 123 16.91 2.48 7.71
CA LYS A 123 16.93 2.51 6.23
C LYS A 123 16.12 3.67 5.65
N TRP A 124 15.08 4.12 6.35
CA TRP A 124 14.33 5.33 6.03
C TRP A 124 15.23 6.56 5.87
N LYS A 125 16.23 6.69 6.75
CA LYS A 125 17.20 7.80 6.73
C LYS A 125 18.27 7.70 5.63
N SER A 126 18.24 6.64 4.81
CA SER A 126 19.23 6.39 3.75
C SER A 126 18.53 6.47 2.39
N PRO A 127 18.48 7.63 1.72
CA PRO A 127 17.74 7.81 0.46
C PRO A 127 18.19 6.89 -0.68
N SER A 128 19.47 6.50 -0.70
CA SER A 128 20.02 5.56 -1.69
C SER A 128 19.55 4.10 -1.50
N PHE A 129 19.08 3.74 -0.30
CA PHE A 129 18.48 2.43 -0.07
C PHE A 129 17.04 2.44 -0.58
N ALA A 130 16.67 1.47 -1.41
CA ALA A 130 15.37 1.43 -2.08
C ALA A 130 15.01 2.81 -2.69
N ALA A 131 15.89 3.31 -3.57
CA ALA A 131 15.83 4.68 -4.11
C ALA A 131 14.55 4.95 -4.91
N GLY A 132 13.87 3.90 -5.41
CA GLY A 132 12.57 4.02 -6.10
C GLY A 132 11.39 4.28 -5.17
N VAL A 133 11.55 4.10 -3.86
CA VAL A 133 10.46 4.32 -2.88
C VAL A 133 10.27 5.80 -2.60
N ASP A 134 9.06 6.31 -2.83
CA ASP A 134 8.69 7.69 -2.49
C ASP A 134 8.36 7.86 -1.00
N ARG A 135 9.37 8.31 -0.25
CA ARG A 135 9.24 8.56 1.19
C ARG A 135 8.31 9.72 1.54
N LYS A 136 8.10 10.66 0.61
CA LYS A 136 7.14 11.76 0.82
C LYS A 136 5.72 11.22 0.80
N GLN A 137 5.43 10.32 -0.14
CA GLN A 137 4.15 9.62 -0.21
C GLN A 137 3.85 8.88 1.09
N ILE A 138 4.79 8.08 1.59
CA ILE A 138 4.64 7.38 2.87
C ILE A 138 4.43 8.37 4.03
N GLY A 139 5.18 9.48 4.07
CA GLY A 139 5.11 10.51 5.13
C GLY A 139 3.75 11.21 5.24
N GLU A 140 2.93 11.19 4.19
CA GLU A 140 1.55 11.71 4.25
C GLU A 140 0.66 10.96 5.26
N CYS A 141 1.09 9.79 5.77
CA CYS A 141 0.37 9.06 6.82
C CYS A 141 0.13 9.92 8.07
N GLU A 142 1.05 10.80 8.45
CA GLU A 142 0.90 11.65 9.63
C GLU A 142 -0.16 12.73 9.40
N SER A 143 -0.07 13.46 8.30
CA SER A 143 -0.97 14.58 8.00
C SER A 143 -2.37 14.11 7.59
N ARG A 144 -2.47 13.00 6.86
CA ARG A 144 -3.72 12.52 6.25
C ARG A 144 -4.48 11.49 7.08
N LEU A 145 -3.74 10.61 7.75
CA LEU A 145 -4.33 9.54 8.56
C LEU A 145 -4.29 9.83 10.07
N GLY A 146 -3.41 10.75 10.50
CA GLY A 146 -3.17 11.04 11.92
C GLY A 146 -2.40 9.92 12.62
N ILE A 147 -1.62 9.14 11.87
CA ILE A 147 -0.81 8.03 12.39
C ILE A 147 0.66 8.41 12.30
N PRO A 148 1.40 8.50 13.42
CA PRO A 148 2.83 8.74 13.39
C PRO A 148 3.58 7.71 12.56
N LEU A 149 4.60 8.13 11.80
CA LEU A 149 5.33 7.24 10.89
C LEU A 149 5.84 5.95 11.56
N PRO A 150 6.42 5.94 12.77
CA PRO A 150 6.84 4.68 13.39
C PRO A 150 5.69 3.72 13.70
N GLU A 151 4.52 4.25 14.08
CA GLU A 151 3.30 3.46 14.30
C GLU A 151 2.77 2.91 12.97
N PHE A 152 2.74 3.73 11.92
CA PHE A 152 2.33 3.31 10.58
C PHE A 152 3.21 2.17 10.04
N VAL A 153 4.52 2.28 10.22
CA VAL A 153 5.49 1.23 9.90
C VAL A 153 5.22 -0.04 10.71
N GLN A 154 4.94 0.08 12.02
CA GLN A 154 4.65 -1.08 12.87
C GLN A 154 3.39 -1.82 12.42
N ILE A 155 2.31 -1.09 12.09
CA ILE A 155 1.06 -1.69 11.62
C ILE A 155 1.31 -2.48 10.33
N ALA A 156 1.96 -1.87 9.34
CA ALA A 156 2.25 -2.51 8.06
C ALA A 156 3.16 -3.73 8.24
N LEU A 157 4.24 -3.59 9.02
CA LEU A 157 5.17 -4.69 9.29
C LEU A 157 4.47 -5.86 9.97
N SER A 158 3.68 -5.62 11.02
CA SER A 158 2.96 -6.69 11.75
C SER A 158 1.97 -7.42 10.83
N ALA A 159 1.23 -6.68 9.98
CA ALA A 159 0.32 -7.27 9.02
C ALA A 159 1.05 -8.16 8.00
N MET A 160 2.21 -7.70 7.48
CA MET A 160 3.02 -8.47 6.54
C MET A 160 3.67 -9.69 7.20
N GLN A 161 4.14 -9.58 8.44
CA GLN A 161 4.67 -10.70 9.21
C GLN A 161 3.63 -11.80 9.43
N GLY A 162 2.35 -11.40 9.64
CA GLY A 162 1.24 -12.34 9.81
C GLY A 162 0.95 -13.20 8.57
N ILE A 163 1.40 -12.79 7.38
CA ILE A 163 1.25 -13.51 6.11
C ILE A 163 2.59 -13.82 5.44
N SER A 164 3.67 -13.86 6.23
CA SER A 164 5.05 -14.00 5.69
C SER A 164 5.24 -15.28 4.87
N GLN A 165 4.56 -16.37 5.22
CA GLN A 165 4.59 -17.62 4.46
C GLN A 165 4.01 -17.45 3.06
N ASP A 166 2.88 -16.74 2.94
CA ASP A 166 2.24 -16.46 1.64
C ASP A 166 3.10 -15.54 0.77
N LEU A 167 3.89 -14.67 1.41
CA LEU A 167 4.83 -13.77 0.73
C LEU A 167 6.17 -14.44 0.37
N GLY A 168 6.46 -15.62 0.90
CA GLY A 168 7.74 -16.30 0.72
C GLY A 168 8.92 -15.60 1.43
N LEU A 169 8.66 -14.84 2.50
CA LEU A 169 9.64 -14.02 3.23
C LEU A 169 9.75 -14.37 4.71
#